data_089188674d23222d7e263167cfee57ca
#
_entry.id   089188674d23222d7e263167cfee57ca
#
_cell.length_a   1.000
_cell.length_b   1.000
_cell.length_c   1.000
_cell.angle_alpha   90.00
_cell.angle_beta   90.00
_cell.angle_gamma   90.00
#
_symmetry.space_group_name_H-M   'P 1'
#
loop_
_entity.id
_entity.type
_entity.pdbx_description
1 polymer ?
#
loop_
_entity_poly.entity_id
_entity_poly.type
_entity_poly.pdbx_seq_one_letter_code
_entity_poly.pdbx_strand_id
1 'polypeptide(L)'
;MTSDVSANPPYELVEGWEQLPEGYAHLDVADVAVDAADRVHLVTRMDPRVIVYDREGRFLVSWGEGVLSPRPHAITIAPDGTIYCVDEGEHVVRHFTADGEPLELIGVPGAESATGHDGSISDFYERVGSITRGGPPFNRPTKLAIGPKGDLYVSDGYGNSRVHHFSPSGELIRSWGEPGTGPGEFHVPHSVCVLDDGRVLVADRENDRIQVFTADGEFVEQWTDMQRPTAIVVDPEGLIYVTELAWRAGERSWAHGPIDGARPARLCVLDGKGRVLGRWTSEGEGCDPGNLLAPHGMSV
;
A
#
# COMPACT_ATOMS: atom_id res chain seq x y z
N MET A 1 -21.27 -2.00 -26.37
CA MET A 1 -22.25 -1.56 -25.37
C MET A 1 -21.42 -1.19 -24.15
N THR A 2 -21.16 0.09 -23.99
CA THR A 2 -20.49 0.63 -22.79
C THR A 2 -21.51 0.55 -21.67
N SER A 3 -21.34 -0.38 -20.75
CA SER A 3 -22.09 -0.40 -19.51
C SER A 3 -21.68 0.85 -18.73
N ASP A 4 -22.61 1.75 -18.55
CA ASP A 4 -22.51 2.93 -17.71
C ASP A 4 -22.33 2.43 -16.27
N VAL A 5 -21.09 2.40 -15.78
CA VAL A 5 -20.74 2.01 -14.41
C VAL A 5 -20.85 3.26 -13.52
N SER A 6 -22.02 3.89 -13.53
CA SER A 6 -22.34 5.07 -12.70
C SER A 6 -23.07 4.73 -11.40
N ALA A 7 -22.99 3.48 -10.94
CA ALA A 7 -23.44 3.17 -9.61
C ALA A 7 -22.32 3.48 -8.62
N ASN A 8 -22.43 4.58 -7.87
CA ASN A 8 -21.65 4.75 -6.64
C ASN A 8 -21.79 3.48 -5.82
N PRO A 9 -20.69 2.89 -5.33
CA PRO A 9 -20.81 1.76 -4.39
C PRO A 9 -21.72 2.18 -3.23
N PRO A 10 -22.48 1.25 -2.62
CA PRO A 10 -23.47 1.56 -1.58
C PRO A 10 -22.79 1.87 -0.22
N TYR A 11 -21.78 2.74 -0.23
CA TYR A 11 -21.05 3.18 0.95
C TYR A 11 -21.47 4.59 1.33
N GLU A 12 -21.67 4.81 2.61
CA GLU A 12 -21.97 6.10 3.19
C GLU A 12 -20.77 6.61 3.97
N LEU A 13 -20.50 7.90 3.83
CA LEU A 13 -19.48 8.58 4.62
C LEU A 13 -19.97 8.71 6.08
N VAL A 14 -19.16 8.27 7.04
CA VAL A 14 -19.38 8.48 8.46
C VAL A 14 -18.58 9.71 8.92
N GLU A 15 -19.23 10.87 8.91
CA GLU A 15 -18.60 12.10 9.38
C GLU A 15 -18.34 12.07 10.89
N GLY A 16 -17.17 12.60 11.30
CA GLY A 16 -16.80 12.72 12.71
C GLY A 16 -16.65 11.38 13.43
N TRP A 17 -16.36 10.31 12.68
CA TRP A 17 -16.13 8.99 13.27
C TRP A 17 -14.96 9.02 14.25
N GLU A 18 -13.84 9.62 13.86
CA GLU A 18 -12.64 9.68 14.69
C GLU A 18 -12.78 10.62 15.87
N GLN A 19 -12.52 10.11 17.09
CA GLN A 19 -12.54 10.84 18.34
C GLN A 19 -11.12 10.93 18.91
N LEU A 20 -10.29 11.76 18.29
CA LEU A 20 -8.90 11.94 18.66
C LEU A 20 -8.81 12.67 20.01
N PRO A 21 -8.03 12.18 21.01
CA PRO A 21 -7.91 12.82 22.31
C PRO A 21 -7.28 14.22 22.21
N GLU A 22 -7.58 15.08 23.20
CA GLU A 22 -6.94 16.39 23.31
C GLU A 22 -5.41 16.26 23.40
N GLY A 23 -4.70 17.05 22.63
CA GLY A 23 -3.23 17.03 22.54
C GLY A 23 -2.66 16.01 21.54
N TYR A 24 -3.50 15.16 20.96
CA TYR A 24 -3.11 14.28 19.86
C TYR A 24 -3.36 14.97 18.52
N ALA A 25 -2.50 14.70 17.57
CA ALA A 25 -2.68 15.08 16.17
C ALA A 25 -2.05 14.00 15.28
N HIS A 26 -2.50 13.90 14.06
CA HIS A 26 -1.79 13.15 13.04
C HIS A 26 -1.70 13.96 11.74
N LEU A 27 -0.61 13.75 11.03
CA LEU A 27 -0.42 14.17 9.65
C LEU A 27 -0.17 12.89 8.86
N ASP A 28 -0.51 12.86 7.59
CA ASP A 28 -0.17 11.75 6.71
C ASP A 28 -0.50 10.37 7.32
N VAL A 29 -1.78 10.05 7.45
CA VAL A 29 -2.18 8.68 7.77
C VAL A 29 -1.72 7.80 6.60
N ALA A 30 -0.68 6.99 6.84
CA ALA A 30 -0.04 6.22 5.80
C ALA A 30 -0.83 4.94 5.48
N ASP A 31 -1.40 4.30 6.48
CA ASP A 31 -2.19 3.07 6.28
C ASP A 31 -3.14 2.83 7.44
N VAL A 32 -4.09 1.94 7.22
CA VAL A 32 -5.10 1.51 8.18
C VAL A 32 -5.27 -0.01 8.11
N ALA A 33 -5.48 -0.65 9.27
CA ALA A 33 -5.88 -2.05 9.36
C ALA A 33 -6.95 -2.23 10.44
N VAL A 34 -7.85 -3.19 10.24
CA VAL A 34 -8.88 -3.56 11.20
C VAL A 34 -8.60 -4.97 11.70
N ASP A 35 -8.64 -5.18 13.01
CA ASP A 35 -8.41 -6.50 13.61
C ASP A 35 -9.72 -7.28 13.83
N ALA A 36 -9.59 -8.53 14.29
CA ALA A 36 -10.73 -9.42 14.52
C ALA A 36 -11.68 -8.96 15.66
N ALA A 37 -11.30 -7.94 16.43
CA ALA A 37 -12.14 -7.31 17.45
C ALA A 37 -12.75 -5.98 16.97
N ASP A 38 -12.75 -5.72 15.66
CA ASP A 38 -13.16 -4.47 15.03
C ASP A 38 -12.39 -3.24 15.55
N ARG A 39 -11.15 -3.39 16.04
CA ARG A 39 -10.30 -2.27 16.38
C ARG A 39 -9.61 -1.75 15.12
N VAL A 40 -9.62 -0.44 14.97
CA VAL A 40 -9.03 0.26 13.81
C VAL A 40 -7.66 0.80 14.20
N HIS A 41 -6.62 0.34 13.51
CA HIS A 41 -5.25 0.73 13.73
C HIS A 41 -4.80 1.67 12.61
N LEU A 42 -4.50 2.92 12.94
CA LEU A 42 -3.96 3.91 11.99
C LEU A 42 -2.45 4.01 12.15
N VAL A 43 -1.72 3.96 11.05
CA VAL A 43 -0.29 4.30 11.01
C VAL A 43 -0.12 5.72 10.54
N THR A 44 0.58 6.54 11.34
CA THR A 44 0.81 7.96 11.06
C THR A 44 2.30 8.28 11.00
N ARG A 45 2.65 9.42 10.40
CA ARG A 45 4.03 9.92 10.34
C ARG A 45 4.35 10.94 11.44
N MET A 46 3.48 11.04 12.44
CA MET A 46 3.71 11.78 13.69
C MET A 46 3.71 10.83 14.88
N ASP A 47 4.32 11.24 16.00
CA ASP A 47 4.17 10.53 17.26
C ASP A 47 2.83 10.93 17.92
N PRO A 48 2.15 9.85 18.40
CA PRO A 48 2.44 8.43 18.36
C PRO A 48 2.26 7.85 16.95
N ARG A 49 3.10 6.86 16.58
CA ARG A 49 3.12 6.29 15.21
C ARG A 49 1.93 5.40 14.87
N VAL A 50 1.37 4.74 15.85
CA VAL A 50 0.16 3.93 15.70
C VAL A 50 -0.89 4.41 16.69
N ILE A 51 -2.09 4.66 16.20
CA ILE A 51 -3.26 5.06 17.00
C ILE A 51 -4.33 3.99 16.80
N VAL A 52 -4.90 3.50 17.89
CA VAL A 52 -5.90 2.43 17.86
C VAL A 52 -7.23 2.94 18.38
N TYR A 53 -8.28 2.70 17.63
CA TYR A 53 -9.66 3.06 17.96
C TYR A 53 -10.53 1.82 18.07
N ASP A 54 -11.65 1.93 18.79
CA ASP A 54 -12.71 0.96 18.66
C ASP A 54 -13.54 1.20 17.36
N ARG A 55 -14.52 0.34 17.13
CA ARG A 55 -15.41 0.43 15.97
C ARG A 55 -16.18 1.75 15.88
N GLU A 56 -16.48 2.38 17.01
CA GLU A 56 -17.18 3.66 17.10
C GLU A 56 -16.24 4.88 17.01
N GLY A 57 -14.93 4.66 16.76
CA GLY A 57 -13.94 5.72 16.62
C GLY A 57 -13.43 6.30 17.93
N ARG A 58 -13.73 5.66 19.08
CA ARG A 58 -13.18 6.09 20.37
C ARG A 58 -11.74 5.62 20.51
N PHE A 59 -10.86 6.52 20.91
CA PHE A 59 -9.47 6.21 21.17
C PHE A 59 -9.32 5.14 22.25
N LEU A 60 -8.48 4.13 21.99
CA LEU A 60 -8.16 3.06 22.93
C LEU A 60 -6.73 3.17 23.45
N VAL A 61 -5.76 3.20 22.56
CA VAL A 61 -4.33 3.19 22.88
C VAL A 61 -3.52 3.72 21.70
N SER A 62 -2.29 4.14 21.98
CA SER A 62 -1.30 4.48 20.95
C SER A 62 0.07 3.92 21.31
N TRP A 63 0.89 3.66 20.30
CA TRP A 63 2.22 3.07 20.48
C TRP A 63 3.15 3.36 19.28
N GLY A 64 4.36 2.82 19.30
CA GLY A 64 5.32 2.91 18.21
C GLY A 64 6.30 4.08 18.32
N GLU A 65 6.11 4.99 19.31
CA GLU A 65 7.05 6.07 19.59
C GLU A 65 8.44 5.52 19.96
N GLY A 66 9.49 6.04 19.32
CA GLY A 66 10.87 5.60 19.54
C GLY A 66 11.20 4.20 18.99
N VAL A 67 10.23 3.49 18.41
CA VAL A 67 10.42 2.16 17.81
C VAL A 67 10.27 2.23 16.28
N LEU A 68 9.19 2.85 15.80
CA LEU A 68 9.02 3.11 14.37
C LEU A 68 9.72 4.42 13.97
N SER A 69 10.31 4.43 12.79
CA SER A 69 10.93 5.63 12.22
C SER A 69 9.89 6.75 11.98
N PRO A 70 10.31 7.98 11.62
CA PRO A 70 9.38 9.02 11.17
C PRO A 70 8.63 8.70 9.87
N ARG A 71 8.92 7.58 9.21
CA ARG A 71 8.34 7.18 7.93
C ARG A 71 7.82 5.74 7.92
N PRO A 72 6.95 5.34 8.87
CA PRO A 72 6.24 4.08 8.72
C PRO A 72 5.31 4.20 7.51
N HIS A 73 5.11 3.10 6.78
CA HIS A 73 4.39 3.16 5.51
C HIS A 73 3.13 2.30 5.48
N ALA A 74 3.17 1.12 6.10
CA ALA A 74 2.02 0.24 6.08
C ALA A 74 1.91 -0.58 7.37
N ILE A 75 0.68 -1.04 7.64
CA ILE A 75 0.33 -1.94 8.73
C ILE A 75 -0.45 -3.14 8.16
N THR A 76 -0.16 -4.32 8.68
CA THR A 76 -0.89 -5.54 8.35
C THR A 76 -1.09 -6.36 9.62
N ILE A 77 -2.33 -6.77 9.89
CA ILE A 77 -2.67 -7.61 11.03
C ILE A 77 -2.73 -9.06 10.57
N ALA A 78 -1.96 -9.91 11.22
CA ALA A 78 -1.91 -11.33 10.93
C ALA A 78 -3.15 -12.06 11.52
N PRO A 79 -3.49 -13.26 11.00
CA PRO A 79 -4.62 -14.04 11.51
C PRO A 79 -4.51 -14.43 13.00
N ASP A 80 -3.29 -14.46 13.56
CA ASP A 80 -3.04 -14.72 14.98
C ASP A 80 -3.12 -13.45 15.85
N GLY A 81 -3.43 -12.29 15.24
CA GLY A 81 -3.52 -10.99 15.89
C GLY A 81 -2.21 -10.23 16.04
N THR A 82 -1.08 -10.79 15.61
CA THR A 82 0.19 -10.06 15.58
C THR A 82 0.19 -9.00 14.48
N ILE A 83 1.09 -8.03 14.56
CA ILE A 83 1.06 -6.83 13.71
C ILE A 83 2.40 -6.70 12.98
N TYR A 84 2.35 -6.55 11.66
CA TYR A 84 3.50 -6.17 10.85
C TYR A 84 3.42 -4.71 10.45
N CYS A 85 4.48 -3.95 10.72
CA CYS A 85 4.63 -2.57 10.24
C CYS A 85 5.78 -2.50 9.24
N VAL A 86 5.49 -2.02 8.03
CA VAL A 86 6.51 -1.69 7.04
C VAL A 86 7.09 -0.34 7.38
N ASP A 87 8.35 -0.30 7.76
CA ASP A 87 9.09 0.90 8.11
C ASP A 87 9.99 1.32 6.92
N GLU A 88 9.41 2.17 6.05
CA GLU A 88 10.08 2.66 4.84
C GLU A 88 11.39 3.39 5.17
N GLY A 89 11.35 4.19 6.26
CA GLY A 89 12.49 5.02 6.65
C GLY A 89 13.71 4.24 7.13
N GLU A 90 13.50 3.05 7.69
CA GLU A 90 14.56 2.15 8.17
C GLU A 90 14.79 0.94 7.26
N HIS A 91 14.10 0.85 6.13
CA HIS A 91 14.23 -0.24 5.15
C HIS A 91 13.97 -1.63 5.74
N VAL A 92 12.96 -1.76 6.60
CA VAL A 92 12.65 -3.01 7.33
C VAL A 92 11.15 -3.27 7.41
N VAL A 93 10.80 -4.51 7.73
CA VAL A 93 9.49 -4.88 8.25
C VAL A 93 9.64 -5.26 9.71
N ARG A 94 8.88 -4.61 10.59
CA ARG A 94 8.85 -4.86 12.02
C ARG A 94 7.64 -5.70 12.38
N HIS A 95 7.82 -6.67 13.26
CA HIS A 95 6.79 -7.54 13.78
C HIS A 95 6.52 -7.21 15.24
N PHE A 96 5.26 -7.17 15.65
CA PHE A 96 4.81 -6.79 16.98
C PHE A 96 3.74 -7.75 17.49
N THR A 97 3.59 -7.84 18.80
CA THR A 97 2.39 -8.42 19.42
C THR A 97 1.15 -7.56 19.12
N ALA A 98 -0.03 -8.08 19.42
CA ALA A 98 -1.29 -7.31 19.32
C ALA A 98 -1.34 -6.05 20.21
N ASP A 99 -0.47 -5.96 21.21
CA ASP A 99 -0.35 -4.82 22.14
C ASP A 99 0.80 -3.87 21.76
N GLY A 100 1.46 -4.09 20.61
CA GLY A 100 2.53 -3.23 20.10
C GLY A 100 3.93 -3.50 20.69
N GLU A 101 4.14 -4.61 21.40
CA GLU A 101 5.46 -5.01 21.87
C GLU A 101 6.29 -5.62 20.74
N PRO A 102 7.56 -5.20 20.53
CA PRO A 102 8.40 -5.70 19.45
C PRO A 102 8.66 -7.21 19.55
N LEU A 103 8.57 -7.88 18.42
CA LEU A 103 8.95 -9.28 18.21
C LEU A 103 10.18 -9.36 17.28
N GLU A 104 10.00 -9.87 16.08
CA GLU A 104 11.05 -10.08 15.09
C GLU A 104 11.17 -8.91 14.11
N LEU A 105 12.28 -8.91 13.37
CA LEU A 105 12.59 -7.89 12.38
C LEU A 105 13.07 -8.57 11.09
N ILE A 106 12.50 -8.18 9.96
CA ILE A 106 12.95 -8.59 8.62
C ILE A 106 13.70 -7.42 7.99
N GLY A 107 14.94 -7.66 7.59
CA GLY A 107 15.84 -6.63 7.07
C GLY A 107 16.87 -6.18 8.09
N VAL A 108 17.65 -5.16 7.77
CA VAL A 108 18.68 -4.57 8.64
C VAL A 108 18.42 -3.06 8.70
N PRO A 109 18.11 -2.50 9.87
CA PRO A 109 17.78 -1.08 10.00
C PRO A 109 18.85 -0.16 9.38
N GLY A 110 18.41 0.78 8.56
CA GLY A 110 19.26 1.73 7.88
C GLY A 110 20.08 1.16 6.71
N ALA A 111 19.94 -0.14 6.39
CA ALA A 111 20.68 -0.76 5.30
C ALA A 111 19.90 -0.67 3.97
N GLU A 112 20.33 0.21 3.09
CA GLU A 112 19.77 0.36 1.75
C GLU A 112 20.38 -0.62 0.76
N SER A 113 19.53 -1.32 0.00
CA SER A 113 20.00 -2.13 -1.13
C SER A 113 20.54 -1.26 -2.25
N ALA A 114 21.65 -1.70 -2.87
CA ALA A 114 22.31 -0.96 -3.95
C ALA A 114 21.54 -1.08 -5.27
N THR A 115 20.48 -0.32 -5.43
CA THR A 115 19.56 -0.34 -6.61
C THR A 115 19.89 0.72 -7.65
N GLY A 116 20.72 1.69 -7.32
CA GLY A 116 20.94 2.92 -8.09
C GLY A 116 20.07 4.09 -7.63
N HIS A 117 19.12 3.86 -6.70
CA HIS A 117 18.28 4.92 -6.14
C HIS A 117 19.13 6.07 -5.60
N ASP A 118 18.83 7.30 -6.04
CA ASP A 118 19.46 8.53 -5.56
C ASP A 118 18.42 9.38 -4.80
N GLY A 119 18.43 9.25 -3.47
CA GLY A 119 17.54 10.01 -2.58
C GLY A 119 17.79 11.52 -2.54
N SER A 120 18.89 12.02 -3.11
CA SER A 120 19.20 13.45 -3.20
C SER A 120 18.40 14.15 -4.32
N ILE A 121 17.89 13.42 -5.28
CA ILE A 121 17.09 13.96 -6.38
C ILE A 121 15.71 14.39 -5.83
N SER A 122 15.38 15.67 -5.94
CA SER A 122 14.13 16.22 -5.42
C SER A 122 12.91 15.90 -6.30
N ASP A 123 13.09 15.89 -7.62
CA ASP A 123 12.04 15.50 -8.56
C ASP A 123 11.71 14.01 -8.42
N PHE A 124 10.43 13.72 -8.19
CA PHE A 124 9.99 12.33 -7.90
C PHE A 124 10.18 11.41 -9.11
N TYR A 125 9.85 11.89 -10.32
CA TYR A 125 9.98 11.10 -11.53
C TYR A 125 11.46 10.78 -11.84
N GLU A 126 12.34 11.78 -11.73
CA GLU A 126 13.78 11.59 -11.94
C GLU A 126 14.39 10.68 -10.87
N ARG A 127 13.95 10.81 -9.61
CA ARG A 127 14.40 9.95 -8.51
C ARG A 127 14.01 8.49 -8.73
N VAL A 128 12.78 8.21 -9.14
CA VAL A 128 12.34 6.85 -9.51
C VAL A 128 13.16 6.34 -10.69
N GLY A 129 13.41 7.19 -11.70
CA GLY A 129 14.23 6.87 -12.85
C GLY A 129 15.71 6.59 -12.55
N SER A 130 16.20 6.96 -11.35
CA SER A 130 17.58 6.62 -10.93
C SER A 130 17.74 5.13 -10.54
N ILE A 131 16.64 4.43 -10.26
CA ILE A 131 16.66 2.99 -9.97
C ILE A 131 16.96 2.23 -11.26
N THR A 132 18.11 1.56 -11.29
CA THR A 132 18.64 0.88 -12.48
C THR A 132 18.61 -0.66 -12.41
N ARG A 133 18.32 -1.20 -11.22
CA ARG A 133 18.23 -2.64 -10.97
C ARG A 133 17.46 -2.92 -9.69
N GLY A 134 16.90 -4.12 -9.58
CA GLY A 134 16.42 -4.64 -8.30
C GLY A 134 17.57 -5.01 -7.35
N GLY A 135 17.34 -4.91 -6.05
CA GLY A 135 18.32 -5.24 -5.00
C GLY A 135 17.86 -6.37 -4.06
N PRO A 136 18.75 -6.89 -3.19
CA PRO A 136 18.40 -7.86 -2.13
C PRO A 136 17.37 -7.26 -1.18
N PRO A 137 17.16 -7.80 0.03
CA PRO A 137 16.09 -7.22 0.87
C PRO A 137 16.02 -5.73 0.81
N PHE A 138 15.44 -4.93 1.05
CA PHE A 138 14.77 -3.66 1.00
C PHE A 138 15.62 -2.45 0.58
N ASN A 139 14.95 -1.59 -0.19
CA ASN A 139 15.23 -0.17 -0.28
C ASN A 139 13.90 0.59 -0.33
N ARG A 140 13.40 1.02 0.83
CA ARG A 140 12.14 1.71 1.05
C ARG A 140 10.89 0.87 0.71
N PRO A 141 10.66 -0.24 1.45
CA PRO A 141 9.51 -1.12 1.27
C PRO A 141 8.18 -0.37 1.50
N THR A 142 7.11 -0.88 0.88
CA THR A 142 5.83 -0.16 0.81
C THR A 142 4.68 -0.90 1.48
N LYS A 143 4.47 -2.19 1.26
CA LYS A 143 3.37 -2.97 1.85
C LYS A 143 3.80 -4.40 2.11
N LEU A 144 3.21 -5.01 3.14
CA LEU A 144 3.28 -6.44 3.40
C LEU A 144 1.88 -7.06 3.25
N ALA A 145 1.81 -8.20 2.60
CA ALA A 145 0.64 -9.08 2.60
C ALA A 145 1.01 -10.47 3.10
N ILE A 146 0.04 -11.15 3.71
CA ILE A 146 0.19 -12.51 4.21
C ILE A 146 -0.60 -13.43 3.28
N GLY A 147 0.06 -14.44 2.72
CA GLY A 147 -0.57 -15.44 1.88
C GLY A 147 -1.32 -16.50 2.69
N PRO A 148 -2.17 -17.32 2.03
CA PRO A 148 -3.00 -18.34 2.71
C PRO A 148 -2.22 -19.40 3.50
N LYS A 149 -0.92 -19.54 3.26
CA LYS A 149 -0.02 -20.46 3.98
C LYS A 149 0.81 -19.78 5.06
N GLY A 150 0.58 -18.49 5.30
CA GLY A 150 1.36 -17.66 6.23
C GLY A 150 2.64 -17.07 5.63
N ASP A 151 2.94 -17.33 4.36
CA ASP A 151 4.06 -16.70 3.66
C ASP A 151 3.87 -15.19 3.58
N LEU A 152 4.97 -14.44 3.65
CA LEU A 152 4.95 -12.99 3.63
C LEU A 152 5.41 -12.47 2.26
N TYR A 153 4.66 -11.55 1.70
CA TYR A 153 4.99 -10.87 0.46
C TYR A 153 5.17 -9.38 0.74
N VAL A 154 6.30 -8.82 0.34
CA VAL A 154 6.61 -7.40 0.59
C VAL A 154 6.89 -6.71 -0.72
N SER A 155 6.08 -5.70 -1.07
CA SER A 155 6.41 -4.77 -2.14
C SER A 155 7.46 -3.77 -1.67
N ASP A 156 8.45 -3.48 -2.51
CA ASP A 156 9.58 -2.61 -2.21
C ASP A 156 9.78 -1.65 -3.39
N GLY A 157 9.21 -0.43 -3.28
CA GLY A 157 8.98 0.38 -4.45
C GLY A 157 9.58 1.79 -4.44
N TYR A 158 9.86 2.43 -3.30
CA TYR A 158 10.35 3.80 -3.34
C TYR A 158 11.84 3.95 -3.63
N GLY A 159 12.62 2.91 -3.36
CA GLY A 159 14.04 2.86 -3.68
C GLY A 159 14.44 1.57 -4.39
N ASN A 160 13.46 0.73 -4.72
CA ASN A 160 13.62 -0.54 -5.39
C ASN A 160 12.48 -0.76 -6.40
N SER A 161 12.52 -1.84 -7.15
CA SER A 161 11.46 -2.25 -8.09
C SER A 161 11.20 -3.74 -7.92
N ARG A 162 10.91 -4.18 -6.68
CA ARG A 162 10.81 -5.60 -6.33
C ARG A 162 9.59 -5.96 -5.50
N VAL A 163 9.26 -7.23 -5.57
CA VAL A 163 8.47 -7.94 -4.58
C VAL A 163 9.34 -9.03 -3.96
N HIS A 164 9.32 -9.15 -2.65
CA HIS A 164 10.06 -10.14 -1.89
C HIS A 164 9.09 -11.14 -1.25
N HIS A 165 9.38 -12.43 -1.38
CA HIS A 165 8.60 -13.51 -0.79
C HIS A 165 9.43 -14.16 0.31
N PHE A 166 8.89 -14.16 1.52
CA PHE A 166 9.50 -14.76 2.71
C PHE A 166 8.64 -15.91 3.22
N SER A 167 9.28 -16.86 3.90
CA SER A 167 8.58 -17.87 4.68
C SER A 167 7.84 -17.23 5.88
N PRO A 168 6.94 -17.96 6.55
CA PRO A 168 6.32 -17.49 7.79
C PRO A 168 7.34 -17.18 8.92
N SER A 169 8.54 -17.73 8.84
CA SER A 169 9.66 -17.44 9.79
C SER A 169 10.53 -16.25 9.37
N GLY A 170 10.16 -15.51 8.31
CA GLY A 170 10.93 -14.36 7.84
C GLY A 170 12.18 -14.70 7.00
N GLU A 171 12.36 -15.96 6.58
CA GLU A 171 13.46 -16.32 5.70
C GLU A 171 13.12 -15.97 4.25
N LEU A 172 14.02 -15.29 3.54
CA LEU A 172 13.83 -14.93 2.15
C LEU A 172 13.81 -16.19 1.27
N ILE A 173 12.68 -16.44 0.60
CA ILE A 173 12.52 -17.54 -0.36
C ILE A 173 12.97 -17.09 -1.75
N ARG A 174 12.47 -15.91 -2.19
CA ARG A 174 12.78 -15.34 -3.51
C ARG A 174 12.44 -13.85 -3.59
N SER A 175 12.90 -13.24 -4.67
CA SER A 175 12.50 -11.89 -5.06
C SER A 175 12.34 -11.83 -6.58
N TRP A 176 11.41 -10.99 -7.06
CA TRP A 176 11.24 -10.75 -8.49
C TRP A 176 10.94 -9.27 -8.73
N GLY A 177 11.11 -8.86 -9.98
CA GLY A 177 10.91 -7.48 -10.43
C GLY A 177 12.23 -6.77 -10.71
N GLU A 178 12.20 -5.94 -11.74
CA GLU A 178 13.27 -5.02 -12.16
C GLU A 178 12.60 -3.70 -12.57
N PRO A 179 13.33 -2.57 -12.61
CA PRO A 179 12.77 -1.31 -13.06
C PRO A 179 12.41 -1.37 -14.56
N GLY A 180 11.20 -0.93 -14.90
CA GLY A 180 10.72 -0.91 -16.28
C GLY A 180 9.21 -0.92 -16.42
N THR A 181 8.73 -1.08 -17.67
CA THR A 181 7.31 -1.06 -18.04
C THR A 181 6.80 -2.39 -18.62
N GLY A 182 7.68 -3.37 -18.83
CA GLY A 182 7.34 -4.70 -19.32
C GLY A 182 6.65 -5.58 -18.28
N PRO A 183 6.20 -6.79 -18.67
CA PRO A 183 5.69 -7.79 -17.73
C PRO A 183 6.74 -8.16 -16.68
N GLY A 184 6.37 -8.09 -15.39
CA GLY A 184 7.29 -8.36 -14.27
C GLY A 184 8.29 -7.24 -13.97
N GLU A 185 8.25 -6.13 -14.70
CA GLU A 185 8.99 -4.91 -14.39
C GLU A 185 8.10 -3.91 -13.66
N PHE A 186 8.67 -3.04 -12.83
CA PHE A 186 7.92 -2.12 -11.99
C PHE A 186 8.49 -0.70 -11.98
N HIS A 187 7.58 0.27 -11.83
CA HIS A 187 7.89 1.60 -11.33
C HIS A 187 7.02 1.88 -10.09
N VAL A 188 7.65 1.83 -8.93
CA VAL A 188 7.02 1.97 -7.62
C VAL A 188 5.94 0.90 -7.37
N PRO A 189 6.31 -0.40 -7.20
CA PRO A 189 5.38 -1.39 -6.65
C PRO A 189 4.98 -0.96 -5.25
N HIS A 190 3.74 -0.40 -5.13
CA HIS A 190 3.32 0.34 -3.95
C HIS A 190 2.50 -0.50 -2.97
N SER A 191 1.78 -1.47 -3.46
CA SER A 191 1.00 -2.40 -2.64
C SER A 191 1.10 -3.81 -3.20
N VAL A 192 0.97 -4.78 -2.33
CA VAL A 192 0.84 -6.19 -2.65
C VAL A 192 -0.35 -6.78 -1.90
N CYS A 193 -1.11 -7.65 -2.55
CA CYS A 193 -2.22 -8.39 -1.97
C CYS A 193 -2.13 -9.85 -2.44
N VAL A 194 -2.49 -10.80 -1.60
CA VAL A 194 -2.53 -12.22 -1.96
C VAL A 194 -3.96 -12.72 -1.87
N LEU A 195 -4.45 -13.29 -2.94
CA LEU A 195 -5.80 -13.88 -3.01
C LEU A 195 -5.81 -15.30 -2.43
N ASP A 196 -6.97 -15.79 -2.05
CA ASP A 196 -7.16 -17.14 -1.49
C ASP A 196 -6.70 -18.26 -2.45
N ASP A 197 -6.73 -18.01 -3.76
CA ASP A 197 -6.25 -18.94 -4.77
C ASP A 197 -4.71 -18.91 -4.97
N GLY A 198 -4.01 -18.06 -4.20
CA GLY A 198 -2.57 -17.90 -4.19
C GLY A 198 -2.03 -16.94 -5.25
N ARG A 199 -2.89 -16.28 -6.04
CA ARG A 199 -2.42 -15.20 -6.93
C ARG A 199 -1.95 -13.99 -6.13
N VAL A 200 -0.85 -13.39 -6.58
CA VAL A 200 -0.25 -12.20 -5.98
C VAL A 200 -0.54 -10.99 -6.88
N LEU A 201 -1.26 -10.03 -6.35
CA LEU A 201 -1.59 -8.77 -7.01
C LEU A 201 -0.58 -7.70 -6.58
N VAL A 202 -0.01 -6.97 -7.52
CA VAL A 202 0.95 -5.88 -7.24
C VAL A 202 0.46 -4.59 -7.88
N ALA A 203 0.25 -3.56 -7.06
CA ALA A 203 -0.02 -2.20 -7.54
C ALA A 203 1.26 -1.58 -8.08
N ASP A 204 1.42 -1.60 -9.38
CA ASP A 204 2.56 -1.01 -10.11
C ASP A 204 2.21 0.46 -10.41
N ARG A 205 2.34 1.29 -9.35
CA ARG A 205 1.71 2.60 -9.24
C ARG A 205 2.04 3.54 -10.38
N GLU A 206 3.31 3.74 -10.68
CA GLU A 206 3.72 4.72 -11.69
C GLU A 206 3.62 4.18 -13.13
N ASN A 207 3.28 2.89 -13.28
CA ASN A 207 2.92 2.27 -14.56
C ASN A 207 1.39 2.17 -14.77
N ASP A 208 0.57 2.78 -13.89
CA ASP A 208 -0.89 2.84 -14.02
C ASP A 208 -1.54 1.45 -14.21
N ARG A 209 -1.08 0.44 -13.47
CA ARG A 209 -1.57 -0.94 -13.61
C ARG A 209 -1.50 -1.75 -12.31
N ILE A 210 -2.26 -2.84 -12.29
CA ILE A 210 -2.04 -3.95 -11.37
C ILE A 210 -1.46 -5.11 -12.19
N GLN A 211 -0.38 -5.72 -11.71
CA GLN A 211 0.14 -6.95 -12.27
C GLN A 211 -0.22 -8.13 -11.39
N VAL A 212 -0.54 -9.26 -12.01
CA VAL A 212 -0.94 -10.52 -11.37
C VAL A 212 0.17 -11.54 -11.57
N PHE A 213 0.57 -12.19 -10.48
CA PHE A 213 1.61 -13.21 -10.47
C PHE A 213 1.10 -14.49 -9.81
N THR A 214 1.76 -15.60 -10.11
CA THR A 214 1.66 -16.82 -9.29
C THR A 214 2.32 -16.58 -7.93
N ALA A 215 2.07 -17.45 -6.95
CA ALA A 215 2.76 -17.44 -5.66
C ALA A 215 4.30 -17.53 -5.81
N ASP A 216 4.77 -18.09 -6.93
CA ASP A 216 6.17 -18.20 -7.27
C ASP A 216 6.74 -16.98 -8.02
N GLY A 217 5.97 -15.90 -8.19
CA GLY A 217 6.40 -14.67 -8.84
C GLY A 217 6.46 -14.74 -10.37
N GLU A 218 5.84 -15.75 -11.00
CA GLU A 218 5.69 -15.81 -12.44
C GLU A 218 4.56 -14.89 -12.90
N PHE A 219 4.80 -14.04 -13.90
CA PHE A 219 3.79 -13.13 -14.44
C PHE A 219 2.64 -13.92 -15.09
N VAL A 220 1.41 -13.55 -14.76
CA VAL A 220 0.18 -14.15 -15.31
C VAL A 220 -0.52 -13.19 -16.26
N GLU A 221 -0.89 -12.02 -15.78
CA GLU A 221 -1.62 -11.00 -16.52
C GLU A 221 -1.45 -9.61 -15.91
N GLN A 222 -2.00 -8.59 -16.55
CA GLN A 222 -2.05 -7.24 -16.00
C GLN A 222 -3.42 -6.59 -16.24
N TRP A 223 -3.82 -5.70 -15.32
CA TRP A 223 -5.03 -4.91 -15.41
C TRP A 223 -4.65 -3.44 -15.57
N THR A 224 -4.96 -2.86 -16.73
CA THR A 224 -4.48 -1.53 -17.14
C THR A 224 -5.55 -0.42 -17.07
N ASP A 225 -6.78 -0.77 -16.68
CA ASP A 225 -7.83 0.23 -16.44
C ASP A 225 -7.68 0.81 -15.01
N MET A 226 -6.45 1.23 -14.67
CA MET A 226 -6.03 1.76 -13.38
C MET A 226 -5.37 3.13 -13.54
N GLN A 227 -5.33 3.88 -12.45
CA GLN A 227 -4.67 5.18 -12.36
C GLN A 227 -3.85 5.25 -11.08
N ARG A 228 -2.53 5.19 -11.15
CA ARG A 228 -1.62 5.25 -9.98
C ARG A 228 -2.15 4.48 -8.75
N PRO A 229 -2.39 3.15 -8.85
CA PRO A 229 -2.96 2.37 -7.74
C PRO A 229 -2.03 2.38 -6.53
N THR A 230 -2.58 2.68 -5.34
CA THR A 230 -1.80 2.81 -4.08
C THR A 230 -2.03 1.65 -3.12
N ALA A 231 -3.27 1.26 -2.87
CA ALA A 231 -3.59 0.12 -2.04
C ALA A 231 -4.48 -0.88 -2.79
N ILE A 232 -4.28 -2.16 -2.50
CA ILE A 232 -5.14 -3.25 -2.94
C ILE A 232 -5.53 -4.03 -1.70
N VAL A 233 -6.82 -4.21 -1.48
CA VAL A 233 -7.35 -5.09 -0.45
C VAL A 233 -8.46 -5.96 -1.02
N VAL A 234 -8.71 -7.11 -0.42
CA VAL A 234 -9.76 -8.04 -0.82
C VAL A 234 -10.68 -8.32 0.37
N ASP A 235 -11.99 -8.28 0.13
CA ASP A 235 -12.97 -8.64 1.15
C ASP A 235 -13.20 -10.18 1.19
N PRO A 236 -13.90 -10.68 2.21
CA PRO A 236 -14.23 -12.10 2.32
C PRO A 236 -15.07 -12.65 1.16
N GLU A 237 -15.79 -11.80 0.43
CA GLU A 237 -16.58 -12.16 -0.75
C GLU A 237 -15.74 -12.23 -2.03
N GLY A 238 -14.45 -11.82 -1.96
CA GLY A 238 -13.51 -11.83 -3.07
C GLY A 238 -13.59 -10.59 -3.98
N LEU A 239 -14.26 -9.52 -3.53
CA LEU A 239 -14.20 -8.22 -4.20
C LEU A 239 -12.86 -7.54 -3.87
N ILE A 240 -12.28 -6.93 -4.88
CA ILE A 240 -10.98 -6.25 -4.79
C ILE A 240 -11.21 -4.75 -4.81
N TYR A 241 -10.71 -4.08 -3.78
CA TYR A 241 -10.79 -2.63 -3.63
C TYR A 241 -9.43 -2.03 -3.90
N VAL A 242 -9.41 -0.94 -4.69
CA VAL A 242 -8.17 -0.26 -5.10
C VAL A 242 -8.32 1.24 -4.90
N THR A 243 -7.43 1.83 -4.12
CA THR A 243 -7.28 3.28 -4.07
C THR A 243 -6.34 3.75 -5.16
N GLU A 244 -6.68 4.88 -5.79
CA GLU A 244 -5.93 5.44 -6.91
C GLU A 244 -5.68 6.93 -6.72
N LEU A 245 -4.42 7.35 -6.86
CA LEU A 245 -4.02 8.76 -6.76
C LEU A 245 -4.54 9.58 -7.95
N ALA A 246 -4.69 10.87 -7.70
CA ALA A 246 -4.91 11.85 -8.77
C ALA A 246 -3.69 11.96 -9.71
N TRP A 247 -3.94 12.33 -10.95
CA TRP A 247 -2.96 12.92 -11.85
C TRP A 247 -3.19 14.43 -11.93
N ARG A 248 -2.12 15.21 -11.86
CA ARG A 248 -2.15 16.65 -12.12
C ARG A 248 -1.71 16.93 -13.55
N ALA A 249 -2.25 17.98 -14.14
CA ALA A 249 -1.80 18.42 -15.45
C ALA A 249 -0.29 18.76 -15.43
N GLY A 250 0.44 18.25 -16.41
CA GLY A 250 1.89 18.43 -16.53
C GLY A 250 2.73 17.38 -15.79
N GLU A 251 2.14 16.51 -14.97
CA GLU A 251 2.85 15.34 -14.45
C GLU A 251 3.16 14.34 -15.57
N ARG A 252 4.02 13.38 -15.28
CA ARG A 252 4.47 12.39 -16.25
C ARG A 252 4.20 10.99 -15.74
N SER A 253 3.47 10.19 -16.53
CA SER A 253 3.31 8.75 -16.33
C SER A 253 4.38 7.98 -17.08
N TRP A 254 4.91 6.92 -16.50
CA TRP A 254 5.81 5.99 -17.18
C TRP A 254 5.09 5.21 -18.27
N ALA A 255 3.79 4.93 -18.07
CA ALA A 255 2.97 4.19 -19.04
C ALA A 255 2.45 5.07 -20.17
N HIS A 256 2.14 6.34 -19.91
CA HIS A 256 1.38 7.21 -20.85
C HIS A 256 2.12 8.48 -21.27
N GLY A 257 3.30 8.74 -20.70
CA GLY A 257 4.04 9.99 -20.94
C GLY A 257 3.39 11.21 -20.24
N PRO A 258 3.47 12.41 -20.82
CA PRO A 258 2.91 13.62 -20.22
C PRO A 258 1.39 13.54 -20.05
N ILE A 259 0.89 14.01 -18.91
CA ILE A 259 -0.54 14.07 -18.59
C ILE A 259 -1.09 15.44 -18.95
N ASP A 260 -1.97 15.48 -19.94
CA ASP A 260 -2.51 16.73 -20.50
C ASP A 260 -3.56 17.40 -19.60
N GLY A 261 -4.27 16.62 -18.77
CA GLY A 261 -5.36 17.12 -17.92
C GLY A 261 -5.35 16.49 -16.53
N ALA A 262 -5.87 17.21 -15.54
CA ALA A 262 -6.05 16.67 -14.20
C ALA A 262 -7.07 15.51 -14.21
N ARG A 263 -6.80 14.46 -13.45
CA ARG A 263 -7.70 13.32 -13.21
C ARG A 263 -7.81 13.16 -11.70
N PRO A 264 -9.01 13.26 -11.12
CA PRO A 264 -9.19 13.18 -9.67
C PRO A 264 -8.81 11.81 -9.11
N ALA A 265 -8.49 11.76 -7.83
CA ALA A 265 -8.32 10.52 -7.11
C ALA A 265 -9.63 9.74 -7.03
N ARG A 266 -9.55 8.41 -6.89
CA ARG A 266 -10.73 7.55 -6.90
C ARG A 266 -10.52 6.26 -6.13
N LEU A 267 -11.63 5.62 -5.81
CA LEU A 267 -11.72 4.27 -5.29
C LEU A 267 -12.36 3.38 -6.38
N CYS A 268 -11.76 2.23 -6.67
CA CYS A 268 -12.30 1.24 -7.60
C CYS A 268 -12.65 -0.05 -6.86
N VAL A 269 -13.73 -0.70 -7.28
CA VAL A 269 -14.11 -2.06 -6.86
C VAL A 269 -14.06 -2.97 -8.09
N LEU A 270 -13.36 -4.09 -7.97
CA LEU A 270 -13.17 -5.06 -9.05
C LEU A 270 -13.61 -6.45 -8.62
N ASP A 271 -13.94 -7.28 -9.60
CA ASP A 271 -14.06 -8.71 -9.38
C ASP A 271 -12.68 -9.40 -9.38
N GLY A 272 -12.63 -10.67 -8.99
CA GLY A 272 -11.39 -11.48 -8.94
C GLY A 272 -10.70 -11.71 -10.30
N LYS A 273 -11.23 -11.12 -11.39
CA LYS A 273 -10.66 -11.13 -12.75
C LYS A 273 -10.21 -9.75 -13.21
N GLY A 274 -10.21 -8.77 -12.31
CA GLY A 274 -9.81 -7.39 -12.60
C GLY A 274 -10.84 -6.58 -13.39
N ARG A 275 -12.08 -7.08 -13.54
CA ARG A 275 -13.13 -6.31 -14.16
C ARG A 275 -13.69 -5.29 -13.16
N VAL A 276 -13.69 -4.02 -13.53
CA VAL A 276 -14.24 -2.94 -12.72
C VAL A 276 -15.76 -3.09 -12.60
N LEU A 277 -16.24 -3.16 -11.36
CA LEU A 277 -17.64 -3.24 -10.99
C LEU A 277 -18.21 -1.87 -10.60
N GLY A 278 -17.36 -1.00 -10.03
CA GLY A 278 -17.75 0.34 -9.63
C GLY A 278 -16.54 1.25 -9.42
N ARG A 279 -16.77 2.56 -9.55
CA ARG A 279 -15.78 3.60 -9.23
C ARG A 279 -16.45 4.72 -8.46
N TRP A 280 -15.79 5.15 -7.42
CA TRP A 280 -16.10 6.39 -6.74
C TRP A 280 -14.97 7.38 -7.00
N THR A 281 -15.33 8.50 -7.61
CA THR A 281 -14.38 9.57 -7.94
C THR A 281 -14.63 10.72 -6.97
N SER A 282 -13.56 11.27 -6.41
CA SER A 282 -13.65 12.46 -5.57
C SER A 282 -14.25 13.63 -6.35
N GLU A 283 -15.22 14.33 -5.76
CA GLU A 283 -15.84 15.52 -6.34
C GLU A 283 -14.95 16.77 -6.21
N GLY A 284 -13.99 16.74 -5.26
CA GLY A 284 -13.08 17.85 -5.01
C GLY A 284 -11.71 17.37 -4.51
N GLU A 285 -10.73 18.29 -4.56
CA GLU A 285 -9.43 18.10 -3.91
C GLU A 285 -9.52 18.67 -2.50
N GLY A 286 -9.00 17.94 -1.51
CA GLY A 286 -8.92 18.41 -0.13
C GLY A 286 -9.09 17.34 0.92
N CYS A 287 -9.15 17.77 2.16
CA CYS A 287 -9.32 16.91 3.34
C CYS A 287 -10.74 16.98 3.91
N ASP A 288 -11.68 17.64 3.23
CA ASP A 288 -13.08 17.63 3.65
C ASP A 288 -13.67 16.22 3.51
N PRO A 289 -14.62 15.84 4.35
CA PRO A 289 -15.28 14.55 4.28
C PRO A 289 -15.82 14.25 2.87
N GLY A 290 -15.50 13.07 2.34
CA GLY A 290 -15.88 12.66 0.98
C GLY A 290 -14.90 13.08 -0.12
N ASN A 291 -13.95 13.96 0.15
CA ASN A 291 -12.88 14.30 -0.78
C ASN A 291 -11.69 13.36 -0.60
N LEU A 292 -11.01 13.05 -1.70
CA LEU A 292 -9.80 12.25 -1.72
C LEU A 292 -8.65 13.10 -2.28
N LEU A 293 -7.71 13.50 -1.41
CA LEU A 293 -6.51 14.20 -1.87
C LEU A 293 -5.45 13.20 -2.36
N ALA A 294 -5.14 12.23 -1.54
CA ALA A 294 -4.15 11.19 -1.84
C ALA A 294 -4.52 9.91 -1.08
N PRO A 295 -5.56 9.17 -1.51
CA PRO A 295 -5.94 7.92 -0.87
C PRO A 295 -4.76 6.95 -0.94
N HIS A 296 -4.32 6.45 0.21
CA HIS A 296 -3.04 5.76 0.31
C HIS A 296 -3.19 4.34 0.86
N GLY A 297 -3.71 4.20 2.08
CA GLY A 297 -4.01 2.92 2.69
C GLY A 297 -5.52 2.66 2.75
N MET A 298 -5.90 1.39 2.91
CA MET A 298 -7.30 0.97 3.02
C MET A 298 -7.40 -0.36 3.75
N SER A 299 -8.52 -0.55 4.47
CA SER A 299 -8.96 -1.83 5.04
C SER A 299 -10.43 -2.07 4.72
N VAL A 300 -10.84 -3.32 4.56
CA VAL A 300 -12.23 -3.74 4.35
C VAL A 300 -12.58 -4.87 5.30
#